data_d28c97a8bb5fe62589e6dd05addaaac4
#
_entry.id   d28c97a8bb5fe62589e6dd05addaaac4
#
_cell.length_a   1.000
_cell.length_b   1.000
_cell.length_c   1.000
_cell.angle_alpha   90.00
_cell.angle_beta   90.00
_cell.angle_gamma   90.00
#
_symmetry.space_group_name_H-M   'P 1'
#
loop_
_entity.id
_entity.type
_entity.pdbx_description
1 polymer ?
#
loop_
_entity_poly.entity_id
_entity_poly.type
_entity_poly.pdbx_seq_one_letter_code
_entity_poly.pdbx_strand_id
1 'polypeptide(L)'
;MTISVYVDGSGGHNSGYGYFIKETGESFYEKRPGITNNQAEYLAIISALKRFTELDEMTIFSDSKNTVAQLNHEFAINNEKLRDLAREAWALIGKFSNLTISWIPRKENIAGKMLGS
;
A
#
# COMPACT_ATOMS: atom_id res chain seq x y z
N MET A 1 2.04 -8.06 18.88
CA MET A 1 1.19 -6.87 18.65
C MET A 1 0.90 -6.73 17.17
N THR A 2 -0.35 -6.53 16.81
CA THR A 2 -0.73 -6.34 15.41
C THR A 2 -0.62 -4.87 15.04
N ILE A 3 0.03 -4.60 13.93
CA ILE A 3 0.20 -3.24 13.42
C ILE A 3 -0.78 -3.01 12.29
N SER A 4 -1.51 -1.90 12.36
CA SER A 4 -2.49 -1.52 11.35
C SER A 4 -1.94 -0.35 10.54
N VAL A 5 -1.67 -0.59 9.25
CA VAL A 5 -1.09 0.41 8.37
C VAL A 5 -2.09 0.75 7.28
N TYR A 6 -2.43 2.01 7.18
CA TYR A 6 -3.29 2.52 6.12
C TYR A 6 -2.40 3.09 5.03
N VAL A 7 -2.67 2.75 3.78
CA VAL A 7 -1.87 3.20 2.64
C VAL A 7 -2.76 3.95 1.66
N ASP A 8 -2.15 4.89 0.93
CA ASP A 8 -2.85 5.65 -0.09
C ASP A 8 -1.88 6.16 -1.13
N GLY A 9 -2.34 6.25 -2.37
CA GLY A 9 -1.54 6.76 -3.46
C GLY A 9 -2.41 7.41 -4.51
N SER A 10 -1.89 8.44 -5.15
CA SER A 10 -2.58 9.11 -6.25
C SER A 10 -1.59 9.41 -7.36
N GLY A 11 -2.06 9.25 -8.60
CA GLY A 11 -1.24 9.52 -9.77
C GLY A 11 -1.51 10.89 -10.39
N GLY A 12 -0.82 11.16 -11.50
CA GLY A 12 -1.02 12.38 -12.25
C GLY A 12 -0.06 13.49 -11.88
N HIS A 13 -0.54 14.73 -11.94
CA HIS A 13 0.30 15.92 -11.81
C HIS A 13 0.89 16.07 -10.41
N ASN A 14 0.11 15.80 -9.38
CA ASN A 14 0.53 15.88 -7.98
C ASN A 14 0.60 14.49 -7.37
N SER A 15 1.20 13.57 -8.11
CA SER A 15 1.25 12.17 -7.67
C SER A 15 2.18 11.97 -6.49
N GLY A 16 1.79 11.05 -5.64
CA GLY A 16 2.55 10.66 -4.48
C GLY A 16 1.90 9.50 -3.77
N TYR A 17 2.57 9.02 -2.73
CA TYR A 17 2.08 7.85 -1.99
C TYR A 17 2.60 7.88 -0.56
N GLY A 18 1.91 7.19 0.32
CA GLY A 18 2.34 7.16 1.71
C GLY A 18 1.52 6.22 2.55
N TYR A 19 1.81 6.22 3.84
CA TYR A 19 1.13 5.39 4.82
C TYR A 19 0.94 6.10 6.14
N PHE A 20 0.02 5.57 6.95
CA PHE A 20 -0.23 6.01 8.32
C PHE A 20 -0.31 4.77 9.21
N ILE A 21 0.47 4.77 10.29
CA ILE A 21 0.49 3.67 11.26
C ILE A 21 -0.42 4.04 12.43
N LYS A 22 -1.51 3.31 12.58
CA LYS A 22 -2.53 3.64 13.57
C LYS A 22 -2.01 3.59 15.00
N GLU A 23 -1.22 2.60 15.35
CA GLU A 23 -0.76 2.37 16.73
C GLU A 23 0.23 3.41 17.22
N THR A 24 1.01 3.99 16.32
CA THR A 24 2.07 4.95 16.68
C THR A 24 1.77 6.39 16.27
N GLY A 25 0.85 6.58 15.32
CA GLY A 25 0.61 7.88 14.72
C GLY A 25 1.65 8.29 13.69
N GLU A 26 2.63 7.43 13.42
CA GLU A 26 3.66 7.72 12.42
C GLU A 26 3.04 7.78 11.03
N SER A 27 3.47 8.75 10.22
CA SER A 27 3.04 8.86 8.83
C SER A 27 4.23 9.11 7.92
N PHE A 28 4.07 8.74 6.66
CA PHE A 28 5.08 8.91 5.64
C PHE A 28 4.39 9.31 4.34
N TYR A 29 4.98 10.25 3.62
CA TYR A 29 4.50 10.64 2.31
C TYR A 29 5.69 10.98 1.40
N GLU A 30 5.67 10.45 0.19
CA GLU A 30 6.66 10.80 -0.82
C GLU A 30 5.94 11.28 -2.07
N LYS A 31 6.34 12.45 -2.55
CA LYS A 31 5.83 13.01 -3.79
C LYS A 31 6.65 12.41 -4.95
N ARG A 32 5.95 11.87 -5.94
CA ARG A 32 6.61 11.29 -7.11
C ARG A 32 5.80 11.61 -8.36
N PRO A 33 6.17 12.68 -9.09
CA PRO A 33 5.42 13.09 -10.27
C PRO A 33 5.49 12.05 -11.39
N GLY A 34 4.44 11.97 -12.19
CA GLY A 34 4.44 11.19 -13.41
C GLY A 34 4.09 9.72 -13.27
N ILE A 35 3.67 9.26 -12.09
CA ILE A 35 3.21 7.88 -11.92
C ILE A 35 1.69 7.81 -12.03
N THR A 36 1.18 6.61 -12.35
CA THR A 36 -0.26 6.38 -12.42
C THR A 36 -0.84 6.15 -11.03
N ASN A 37 -2.18 6.24 -10.90
CA ASN A 37 -2.86 5.91 -9.66
C ASN A 37 -2.50 4.51 -9.18
N ASN A 38 -2.54 3.53 -10.09
CA ASN A 38 -2.24 2.14 -9.73
C ASN A 38 -0.80 1.97 -9.27
N GLN A 39 0.15 2.63 -9.96
CA GLN A 39 1.55 2.60 -9.53
C GLN A 39 1.72 3.20 -8.13
N ALA A 40 1.06 4.33 -7.87
CA ALA A 40 1.14 4.99 -6.57
C ALA A 40 0.59 4.08 -5.45
N GLU A 41 -0.50 3.38 -5.70
CA GLU A 41 -1.07 2.45 -4.73
C GLU A 41 -0.11 1.32 -4.39
N TYR A 42 0.55 0.73 -5.41
CA TYR A 42 1.57 -0.30 -5.18
C TYR A 42 2.74 0.24 -4.39
N LEU A 43 3.21 1.43 -4.75
CA LEU A 43 4.37 2.04 -4.06
C LEU A 43 4.05 2.36 -2.60
N ALA A 44 2.82 2.75 -2.30
CA ALA A 44 2.40 2.98 -0.92
C ALA A 44 2.51 1.69 -0.10
N ILE A 45 2.03 0.58 -0.66
CA ILE A 45 2.11 -0.73 0.01
C ILE A 45 3.56 -1.15 0.19
N ILE A 46 4.38 -1.01 -0.85
CA ILE A 46 5.80 -1.37 -0.79
C ILE A 46 6.52 -0.54 0.28
N SER A 47 6.24 0.77 0.37
CA SER A 47 6.87 1.62 1.37
C SER A 47 6.51 1.17 2.79
N ALA A 48 5.26 0.78 3.01
CA ALA A 48 4.82 0.26 4.31
C ALA A 48 5.52 -1.06 4.64
N LEU A 49 5.65 -1.96 3.64
CA LEU A 49 6.32 -3.24 3.85
C LEU A 49 7.80 -3.04 4.21
N LYS A 50 8.46 -2.06 3.61
CA LYS A 50 9.87 -1.78 3.90
C LYS A 50 10.09 -1.16 5.26
N ARG A 51 9.06 -0.55 5.85
CA ARG A 51 9.14 0.11 7.16
C ARG A 51 9.24 -0.90 8.30
N PHE A 52 8.71 -2.10 8.11
CA PHE A 52 8.61 -3.11 9.17
C PHE A 52 9.48 -4.33 8.88
N THR A 53 9.71 -5.13 9.90
CA THR A 53 10.48 -6.35 9.79
C THR A 53 9.54 -7.56 9.75
N GLU A 54 10.07 -8.69 9.34
CA GLU A 54 9.32 -9.94 9.24
C GLU A 54 8.79 -10.47 10.58
N LEU A 55 9.24 -9.88 11.70
CA LEU A 55 8.77 -10.29 13.03
C LEU A 55 7.46 -9.61 13.41
N ASP A 56 7.06 -8.58 12.69
CA ASP A 56 5.83 -7.85 12.99
C ASP A 56 4.63 -8.58 12.40
N GLU A 57 3.51 -8.57 13.15
CA GLU A 57 2.21 -8.92 12.60
C GLU A 57 1.60 -7.66 12.03
N MET A 58 1.12 -7.71 10.80
CA MET A 58 0.68 -6.50 10.14
C MET A 58 -0.55 -6.72 9.28
N THR A 59 -1.46 -5.75 9.32
CA THR A 59 -2.54 -5.65 8.35
C THR A 59 -2.38 -4.33 7.61
N ILE A 60 -2.36 -4.40 6.28
CA ILE A 60 -2.32 -3.22 5.42
C ILE A 60 -3.72 -2.99 4.88
N PHE A 61 -4.23 -1.78 5.07
CA PHE A 61 -5.54 -1.37 4.57
C PHE A 61 -5.38 -0.42 3.40
N SER A 62 -6.05 -0.73 2.30
CA SER A 62 -6.03 0.09 1.08
C SER A 62 -7.44 0.25 0.55
N ASP A 63 -7.76 1.42 -0.01
CA ASP A 63 -9.04 1.61 -0.68
C ASP A 63 -8.98 1.32 -2.18
N SER A 64 -7.84 0.85 -2.67
CA SER A 64 -7.69 0.41 -4.06
C SER A 64 -8.10 -1.04 -4.21
N LYS A 65 -9.33 -1.27 -4.65
CA LYS A 65 -9.87 -2.62 -4.80
C LYS A 65 -9.03 -3.47 -5.76
N ASN A 66 -8.60 -2.88 -6.88
CA ASN A 66 -7.79 -3.60 -7.86
C ASN A 66 -6.45 -4.03 -7.28
N THR A 67 -5.76 -3.13 -6.60
CA THR A 67 -4.44 -3.42 -6.04
C THR A 67 -4.52 -4.53 -5.00
N VAL A 68 -5.49 -4.43 -4.10
CA VAL A 68 -5.69 -5.45 -3.07
C VAL A 68 -6.00 -6.81 -3.70
N ALA A 69 -6.93 -6.84 -4.66
CA ALA A 69 -7.31 -8.08 -5.32
C ALA A 69 -6.14 -8.68 -6.13
N GLN A 70 -5.34 -7.84 -6.76
CA GLN A 70 -4.17 -8.30 -7.50
C GLN A 70 -3.13 -8.92 -6.58
N LEU A 71 -2.82 -8.27 -5.46
CA LEU A 71 -1.84 -8.78 -4.51
C LEU A 71 -2.34 -10.03 -3.78
N ASN A 72 -3.64 -10.19 -3.63
CA ASN A 72 -4.25 -11.38 -3.04
C ASN A 72 -4.52 -12.48 -4.07
N HIS A 73 -4.00 -12.34 -5.30
CA HIS A 73 -4.11 -13.31 -6.39
C HIS A 73 -5.54 -13.56 -6.86
N GLU A 74 -6.42 -12.57 -6.70
CA GLU A 74 -7.82 -12.67 -7.12
C GLU A 74 -8.05 -12.06 -8.50
N PHE A 75 -7.24 -11.07 -8.89
CA PHE A 75 -7.32 -10.40 -10.18
C PHE A 75 -6.00 -10.54 -10.93
N ALA A 76 -6.08 -10.68 -12.25
CA ALA A 76 -4.91 -10.69 -13.11
C ALA A 76 -4.27 -9.31 -13.17
N ILE A 77 -2.96 -9.29 -13.43
CA ILE A 77 -2.20 -8.06 -13.62
C ILE A 77 -1.77 -8.02 -15.09
N ASN A 78 -2.40 -7.15 -15.88
CA ASN A 78 -2.18 -7.10 -17.32
C ASN A 78 -1.23 -5.97 -17.76
N ASN A 79 -0.58 -5.33 -16.81
CA ASN A 79 0.38 -4.25 -17.07
C ASN A 79 1.74 -4.67 -16.55
N GLU A 80 2.76 -4.57 -17.42
CA GLU A 80 4.10 -5.06 -17.08
C GLU A 80 4.74 -4.32 -15.91
N LYS A 81 4.58 -2.99 -15.87
CA LYS A 81 5.12 -2.20 -14.76
C LYS A 81 4.46 -2.57 -13.44
N LEU A 82 3.16 -2.82 -13.45
CA LEU A 82 2.45 -3.25 -12.26
C LEU A 82 2.87 -4.66 -11.85
N ARG A 83 3.16 -5.55 -12.80
CA ARG A 83 3.68 -6.88 -12.49
C ARG A 83 5.01 -6.79 -11.76
N ASP A 84 5.89 -5.88 -12.21
CA ASP A 84 7.19 -5.68 -11.56
C ASP A 84 7.02 -5.20 -10.12
N LEU A 85 6.10 -4.24 -9.91
CA LEU A 85 5.80 -3.74 -8.56
C LEU A 85 5.18 -4.83 -7.70
N ALA A 86 4.28 -5.64 -8.27
CA ALA A 86 3.67 -6.76 -7.55
C ALA A 86 4.72 -7.78 -7.12
N ARG A 87 5.69 -8.09 -8.00
CA ARG A 87 6.77 -9.02 -7.65
C ARG A 87 7.59 -8.49 -6.48
N GLU A 88 7.88 -7.19 -6.48
CA GLU A 88 8.59 -6.57 -5.36
C GLU A 88 7.77 -6.66 -4.08
N ALA A 89 6.49 -6.36 -4.15
CA ALA A 89 5.60 -6.46 -3.00
C ALA A 89 5.53 -7.89 -2.47
N TRP A 90 5.35 -8.88 -3.35
CA TRP A 90 5.29 -10.28 -2.94
C TRP A 90 6.58 -10.76 -2.30
N ALA A 91 7.72 -10.33 -2.81
CA ALA A 91 9.01 -10.68 -2.22
C ALA A 91 9.11 -10.16 -0.78
N LEU A 92 8.61 -8.95 -0.54
CA LEU A 92 8.57 -8.37 0.81
C LEU A 92 7.54 -9.06 1.69
N ILE A 93 6.34 -9.32 1.16
CA ILE A 93 5.27 -10.01 1.89
C ILE A 93 5.73 -11.37 2.38
N GLY A 94 6.49 -12.08 1.56
CA GLY A 94 6.98 -13.42 1.90
C GLY A 94 7.89 -13.48 3.10
N LYS A 95 8.41 -12.33 3.55
CA LYS A 95 9.27 -12.26 4.73
C LYS A 95 8.48 -12.17 6.04
N PHE A 96 7.18 -11.88 5.95
CA PHE A 96 6.34 -11.77 7.13
C PHE A 96 5.65 -13.09 7.42
N SER A 97 5.60 -13.45 8.69
CA SER A 97 4.89 -14.67 9.11
C SER A 97 3.39 -14.48 9.18
N ASN A 98 2.93 -13.25 9.37
CA ASN A 98 1.51 -12.96 9.54
C ASN A 98 1.18 -11.57 9.01
N LEU A 99 0.89 -11.51 7.71
CA LEU A 99 0.57 -10.26 7.03
C LEU A 99 -0.69 -10.43 6.19
N THR A 100 -1.61 -9.48 6.32
CA THR A 100 -2.85 -9.44 5.56
C THR A 100 -2.96 -8.12 4.82
N ILE A 101 -3.43 -8.15 3.58
CA ILE A 101 -3.75 -6.95 2.82
C ILE A 101 -5.26 -6.94 2.62
N SER A 102 -5.92 -5.89 3.13
CA SER A 102 -7.38 -5.78 3.16
C SER A 102 -7.86 -4.55 2.45
N TRP A 103 -8.97 -4.68 1.73
CA TRP A 103 -9.63 -3.53 1.14
C TRP A 103 -10.59 -2.90 2.14
N ILE A 104 -10.62 -1.56 2.15
CA ILE A 104 -11.58 -0.77 2.92
C ILE A 104 -12.16 0.33 2.03
N PRO A 105 -13.38 0.81 2.32
CA PRO A 105 -13.92 1.95 1.58
C PRO A 105 -13.07 3.20 1.79
N ARG A 106 -13.05 4.07 0.78
CA ARG A 106 -12.24 5.30 0.83
C ARG A 106 -12.55 6.16 2.07
N LYS A 107 -13.80 6.24 2.47
CA LYS A 107 -14.20 7.04 3.63
C LYS A 107 -13.59 6.55 4.94
N GLU A 108 -13.13 5.29 4.98
CA GLU A 108 -12.52 4.70 6.16
C GLU A 108 -10.99 4.74 6.10
N ASN A 109 -10.43 5.20 4.99
CA ASN A 109 -8.97 5.21 4.83
C ASN A 109 -8.37 6.46 5.47
N ILE A 110 -7.79 6.27 6.65
CA ILE A 110 -7.17 7.35 7.43
C ILE A 110 -6.02 7.99 6.65
N ALA A 111 -5.24 7.19 5.91
CA ALA A 111 -4.13 7.71 5.12
C ALA A 111 -4.61 8.69 4.05
N GLY A 112 -5.72 8.37 3.37
CA GLY A 112 -6.29 9.26 2.38
C GLY A 112 -6.67 10.61 2.96
N LYS A 113 -7.27 10.61 4.14
CA LYS A 113 -7.68 11.85 4.82
C LYS A 113 -6.48 12.66 5.28
N MET A 114 -5.44 12.01 5.80
CA MET A 114 -4.26 12.68 6.31
C MET A 114 -3.34 13.17 5.19
N LEU A 115 -3.27 12.44 4.09
CA LEU A 115 -2.41 12.77 2.96
C LEU A 115 -3.09 13.68 1.94
N GLY A 116 -4.34 14.06 2.18
CA GLY A 116 -5.05 15.03 1.35
C GLY A 116 -5.59 14.49 0.03
N SER A 117 -5.78 13.20 -0.07
CA SER A 117 -6.32 12.60 -1.29
C SER A 117 -7.80 12.26 -1.19
#